data_947e94c5c627161126dd072b847ba039
#
_entry.id   947e94c5c627161126dd072b847ba039
#
_cell.length_a   1.000
_cell.length_b   1.000
_cell.length_c   1.000
_cell.angle_alpha   90.00
_cell.angle_beta   90.00
_cell.angle_gamma   90.00
#
_symmetry.space_group_name_H-M   'P 1'
#
loop_
_entity.id
_entity.type
_entity.pdbx_description
1 polymer ?
#
loop_
_entity_poly.entity_id
_entity_poly.type
_entity_poly.pdbx_seq_one_letter_code
_entity_poly.pdbx_strand_id
1 'polypeptide(L)'
;MIKYIINLQPNQHIYNVSLIFTVQSHQHKLYLPVWIPGSYMVREFSKNIVSIEALANNKLIKINQISKNEWLLEELVIGEKVQIQYNVYAYEYGIRTAFLDFTRGYFNPTSLCITLDGFEASEHTIELNQLPNAWSVATGLNKIGNSYIAKDYDELVDSPFELGNLQRHTFKVKNVEHHLILSGTILNFDVERILGDMFKICEYQINLFGGVAPYEHYTFILNLGGEIFTGLEHRNSTLLMAPYHALPTHNKSNEADYIKLIGLISHEFFHTWNVKRIKPKVFTPYNLKQENYTKLLWWFEGVTSYYDDLVMYRSGVIDQVKYLGFIIDNINNVYKFNAVNIQSIANSSLSAWVKYYRQDENSPNSVVSYYVKGSLVAMCLDLLIRQQSQYSLDDVLLHMFKAWQQNPVGIGEDEIPQIIQQATGVDLTEFIYLATETTSEIDLQKLLIQ
;
A
#
# COMPACT_ATOMS: atom_id res chain seq x y z
N MET A 1 4.64 19.37 -17.28
CA MET A 1 4.75 19.56 -15.81
C MET A 1 3.40 20.00 -15.28
N ILE A 2 2.93 19.33 -14.26
CA ILE A 2 1.71 19.68 -13.49
C ILE A 2 2.15 20.08 -12.09
N LYS A 3 1.66 21.24 -11.62
CA LYS A 3 2.05 21.79 -10.33
C LYS A 3 0.85 21.92 -9.41
N TYR A 4 0.99 21.45 -8.17
CA TYR A 4 0.05 21.67 -7.08
C TYR A 4 0.66 22.60 -6.04
N ILE A 5 -0.09 23.62 -5.65
CA ILE A 5 0.19 24.47 -4.49
C ILE A 5 -0.92 24.19 -3.48
N ILE A 6 -0.53 23.69 -2.31
CA ILE A 6 -1.48 23.27 -1.27
C ILE A 6 -1.29 24.14 -0.04
N ASN A 7 -2.33 24.87 0.32
CA ASN A 7 -2.38 25.71 1.51
C ASN A 7 -3.21 25.00 2.58
N LEU A 8 -2.70 24.97 3.82
CA LEU A 8 -3.34 24.32 4.94
C LEU A 8 -4.25 25.30 5.69
N GLN A 9 -5.48 24.86 5.99
CA GLN A 9 -6.43 25.57 6.84
C GLN A 9 -6.90 24.68 8.00
N PRO A 10 -6.08 24.47 9.04
CA PRO A 10 -6.36 23.51 10.10
C PRO A 10 -7.64 23.79 10.89
N ASN A 11 -7.99 25.08 11.06
CA ASN A 11 -9.21 25.51 11.75
C ASN A 11 -10.52 25.20 10.99
N GLN A 12 -10.43 24.86 9.73
CA GLN A 12 -11.56 24.51 8.87
C GLN A 12 -11.50 23.07 8.39
N HIS A 13 -10.42 22.34 8.70
CA HIS A 13 -10.13 21.00 8.18
C HIS A 13 -10.10 20.99 6.63
N ILE A 14 -9.51 22.03 6.00
CA ILE A 14 -9.50 22.20 4.54
C ILE A 14 -8.06 22.27 4.03
N TYR A 15 -7.79 21.51 2.98
CA TYR A 15 -6.70 21.75 2.06
C TYR A 15 -7.22 22.60 0.88
N ASN A 16 -6.66 23.81 0.72
CA ASN A 16 -6.91 24.64 -0.45
C ASN A 16 -5.86 24.31 -1.50
N VAL A 17 -6.28 23.76 -2.62
CA VAL A 17 -5.40 23.26 -3.69
C VAL A 17 -5.51 24.12 -4.94
N SER A 18 -4.36 24.52 -5.47
CA SER A 18 -4.23 25.13 -6.79
C SER A 18 -3.47 24.19 -7.72
N LEU A 19 -4.16 23.57 -8.67
CA LEU A 19 -3.57 22.79 -9.76
C LEU A 19 -3.26 23.74 -10.93
N ILE A 20 -2.01 23.76 -11.39
CA ILE A 20 -1.54 24.65 -12.47
C ILE A 20 -0.94 23.79 -13.58
N PHE A 21 -1.37 24.06 -14.82
CA PHE A 21 -0.85 23.40 -16.00
C PHE A 21 -0.87 24.34 -17.23
N THR A 22 -0.13 23.95 -18.28
CA THR A 22 -0.16 24.63 -19.58
C THR A 22 -1.08 23.87 -20.53
N VAL A 23 -2.00 24.58 -21.16
CA VAL A 23 -2.99 24.04 -22.10
C VAL A 23 -2.31 23.45 -23.34
N GLN A 24 -2.64 22.21 -23.69
CA GLN A 24 -2.14 21.53 -24.88
C GLN A 24 -3.23 21.22 -25.92
N SER A 25 -4.52 21.36 -25.51
CA SER A 25 -5.68 21.11 -26.36
C SER A 25 -6.78 22.13 -26.03
N HIS A 26 -7.67 22.40 -26.97
CA HIS A 26 -8.83 23.29 -26.75
C HIS A 26 -9.82 22.71 -25.71
N GLN A 27 -9.65 21.44 -25.31
CA GLN A 27 -10.47 20.76 -24.33
C GLN A 27 -9.58 19.87 -23.44
N HIS A 28 -9.81 19.87 -22.12
CA HIS A 28 -9.17 18.97 -21.19
C HIS A 28 -10.21 18.34 -20.25
N LYS A 29 -10.10 17.03 -20.07
CA LYS A 29 -10.76 16.29 -19.01
C LYS A 29 -9.86 16.22 -17.78
N LEU A 30 -10.45 16.44 -16.60
CA LEU A 30 -9.78 16.26 -15.31
C LEU A 30 -10.49 15.17 -14.54
N TYR A 31 -9.76 14.47 -13.68
CA TYR A 31 -10.36 13.50 -12.77
C TYR A 31 -9.65 13.45 -11.42
N LEU A 32 -10.41 13.08 -10.38
CA LEU A 32 -9.88 12.63 -9.09
C LEU A 32 -10.04 11.11 -9.01
N PRO A 33 -9.03 10.35 -8.52
CA PRO A 33 -9.17 8.93 -8.27
C PRO A 33 -10.41 8.58 -7.45
N VAL A 34 -10.96 7.38 -7.65
CA VAL A 34 -12.08 6.87 -6.83
C VAL A 34 -11.64 5.85 -5.79
N TRP A 35 -10.42 5.36 -5.87
CA TRP A 35 -9.82 4.40 -4.95
C TRP A 35 -8.32 4.62 -4.81
N ILE A 36 -7.69 3.92 -3.89
CA ILE A 36 -6.24 3.96 -3.64
C ILE A 36 -5.66 2.55 -3.77
N PRO A 37 -4.54 2.35 -4.51
CA PRO A 37 -3.84 1.06 -4.57
C PRO A 37 -3.48 0.54 -3.18
N GLY A 38 -3.70 -0.76 -2.95
CA GLY A 38 -3.60 -1.41 -1.65
C GLY A 38 -4.91 -1.44 -0.85
N SER A 39 -5.97 -0.74 -1.32
CA SER A 39 -7.26 -0.74 -0.65
C SER A 39 -8.39 -0.86 -1.66
N TYR A 40 -8.84 -2.07 -1.89
CA TYR A 40 -9.77 -2.46 -2.96
C TYR A 40 -11.22 -2.11 -2.64
N MET A 41 -11.48 -0.81 -2.50
CA MET A 41 -12.80 -0.24 -2.26
C MET A 41 -12.92 1.13 -2.92
N VAL A 42 -14.03 1.39 -3.61
CA VAL A 42 -14.38 2.74 -4.10
C VAL A 42 -14.72 3.63 -2.91
N ARG A 43 -13.98 4.74 -2.75
CA ARG A 43 -14.06 5.62 -1.58
C ARG A 43 -14.73 6.96 -1.84
N GLU A 44 -15.08 7.26 -3.10
CA GLU A 44 -15.77 8.50 -3.49
C GLU A 44 -15.06 9.76 -2.96
N PHE A 45 -13.73 9.88 -3.15
CA PHE A 45 -12.93 10.98 -2.62
C PHE A 45 -13.46 12.36 -3.03
N SER A 46 -14.07 12.47 -4.22
CA SER A 46 -14.66 13.70 -4.74
C SER A 46 -15.80 14.26 -3.90
N LYS A 47 -16.43 13.45 -3.03
CA LYS A 47 -17.43 13.94 -2.05
C LYS A 47 -16.89 15.05 -1.15
N ASN A 48 -15.56 15.06 -0.94
CA ASN A 48 -14.89 16.01 -0.06
C ASN A 48 -14.50 17.33 -0.78
N ILE A 49 -14.70 17.44 -2.10
CA ILE A 49 -14.48 18.70 -2.82
C ILE A 49 -15.66 19.65 -2.49
N VAL A 50 -15.37 20.70 -1.73
CA VAL A 50 -16.36 21.67 -1.26
C VAL A 50 -16.66 22.71 -2.34
N SER A 51 -15.62 23.11 -3.08
CA SER A 51 -15.72 24.09 -4.17
C SER A 51 -14.65 23.82 -5.22
N ILE A 52 -14.93 24.13 -6.45
CA ILE A 52 -13.97 24.06 -7.57
C ILE A 52 -14.26 25.18 -8.57
N GLU A 53 -13.21 25.88 -9.01
CA GLU A 53 -13.26 26.90 -10.03
C GLU A 53 -12.02 26.83 -10.92
N ALA A 54 -12.12 27.38 -12.13
CA ALA A 54 -11.04 27.41 -13.09
C ALA A 54 -10.75 28.86 -13.53
N LEU A 55 -9.47 29.19 -13.65
CA LEU A 55 -9.00 30.51 -14.10
C LEU A 55 -8.00 30.37 -15.26
N ALA A 56 -8.15 31.17 -16.28
CA ALA A 56 -7.15 31.41 -17.31
C ALA A 56 -6.80 32.91 -17.33
N ASN A 57 -5.51 33.26 -17.25
CA ASN A 57 -5.06 34.65 -17.15
C ASN A 57 -5.79 35.46 -16.05
N ASN A 58 -6.01 34.82 -14.88
CA ASN A 58 -6.77 35.39 -13.74
C ASN A 58 -8.24 35.72 -14.02
N LYS A 59 -8.82 35.19 -15.09
CA LYS A 59 -10.26 35.32 -15.40
C LYS A 59 -10.93 33.99 -15.23
N LEU A 60 -12.11 33.98 -14.61
CA LEU A 60 -12.91 32.77 -14.46
C LEU A 60 -13.27 32.18 -15.84
N ILE A 61 -13.06 30.93 -16.00
CA ILE A 61 -13.49 30.14 -17.16
C ILE A 61 -14.43 29.01 -16.67
N LYS A 62 -15.24 28.51 -17.60
CA LYS A 62 -16.22 27.49 -17.27
C LYS A 62 -15.55 26.15 -17.01
N ILE A 63 -15.89 25.51 -15.90
CA ILE A 63 -15.56 24.12 -15.57
C ILE A 63 -16.88 23.36 -15.34
N ASN A 64 -17.10 22.27 -16.07
CA ASN A 64 -18.31 21.47 -15.98
C ASN A 64 -18.01 20.13 -15.30
N GLN A 65 -18.71 19.81 -14.22
CA GLN A 65 -18.67 18.44 -13.66
C GLN A 65 -19.48 17.52 -14.59
N ILE A 66 -18.85 16.45 -15.11
CA ILE A 66 -19.43 15.51 -16.08
C ILE A 66 -19.71 14.13 -15.51
N SER A 67 -19.07 13.80 -14.38
CA SER A 67 -19.37 12.59 -13.59
C SER A 67 -19.11 12.84 -12.10
N LYS A 68 -19.22 11.82 -11.26
CA LYS A 68 -18.97 11.95 -9.82
C LYS A 68 -17.56 12.45 -9.48
N ASN A 69 -16.58 12.18 -10.34
CA ASN A 69 -15.16 12.47 -10.09
C ASN A 69 -14.43 13.06 -11.31
N GLU A 70 -15.16 13.49 -12.35
CA GLU A 70 -14.58 14.04 -13.57
C GLU A 70 -15.15 15.42 -13.90
N TRP A 71 -14.29 16.28 -14.43
CA TRP A 71 -14.62 17.65 -14.88
C TRP A 71 -14.11 17.87 -16.29
N LEU A 72 -14.76 18.79 -16.99
CA LEU A 72 -14.46 19.18 -18.37
C LEU A 72 -14.19 20.67 -18.43
N LEU A 73 -13.08 21.03 -19.07
CA LEU A 73 -12.75 22.39 -19.51
C LEU A 73 -12.84 22.42 -21.02
N GLU A 74 -13.46 23.46 -21.56
CA GLU A 74 -13.66 23.70 -23.00
C GLU A 74 -13.22 25.11 -23.38
N GLU A 75 -13.12 25.36 -24.67
CA GLU A 75 -12.78 26.67 -25.24
C GLU A 75 -11.42 27.23 -24.75
N LEU A 76 -10.48 26.35 -24.49
CA LEU A 76 -9.15 26.70 -23.98
C LEU A 76 -8.25 27.21 -25.13
N VAL A 77 -7.32 28.10 -24.80
CA VAL A 77 -6.30 28.57 -25.71
C VAL A 77 -4.99 27.85 -25.50
N ILE A 78 -4.50 27.17 -26.53
CA ILE A 78 -3.25 26.40 -26.47
C ILE A 78 -2.08 27.31 -26.08
N GLY A 79 -1.25 26.85 -25.12
CA GLY A 79 -0.10 27.58 -24.60
C GLY A 79 -0.41 28.49 -23.40
N GLU A 80 -1.68 28.76 -23.10
CA GLU A 80 -2.05 29.49 -21.89
C GLU A 80 -1.87 28.66 -20.63
N LYS A 81 -1.66 29.34 -19.50
CA LYS A 81 -1.68 28.71 -18.17
C LYS A 81 -3.09 28.74 -17.62
N VAL A 82 -3.55 27.56 -17.17
CA VAL A 82 -4.80 27.40 -16.43
C VAL A 82 -4.49 27.00 -14.99
N GLN A 83 -5.24 27.58 -14.07
CA GLN A 83 -5.24 27.26 -12.65
C GLN A 83 -6.62 26.77 -12.25
N ILE A 84 -6.68 25.57 -11.68
CA ILE A 84 -7.88 25.03 -11.03
C ILE A 84 -7.71 25.21 -9.53
N GLN A 85 -8.62 25.94 -8.90
CA GLN A 85 -8.65 26.13 -7.45
C GLN A 85 -9.80 25.33 -6.84
N TYR A 86 -9.50 24.54 -5.83
CA TYR A 86 -10.51 23.75 -5.14
C TYR A 86 -10.18 23.56 -3.67
N ASN A 87 -11.23 23.38 -2.87
CA ASN A 87 -11.14 23.11 -1.45
C ASN A 87 -11.51 21.67 -1.17
N VAL A 88 -10.68 20.96 -0.43
CA VAL A 88 -10.92 19.58 -0.02
C VAL A 88 -11.08 19.52 1.49
N TYR A 89 -12.27 19.11 1.96
CA TYR A 89 -12.52 18.83 3.37
C TYR A 89 -11.79 17.57 3.81
N ALA A 90 -11.07 17.62 4.90
CA ALA A 90 -10.13 16.62 5.34
C ALA A 90 -10.24 16.37 6.85
N TYR A 91 -11.18 15.52 7.26
CA TYR A 91 -11.35 15.16 8.67
C TYR A 91 -11.72 13.67 8.85
N GLU A 92 -11.19 12.83 7.96
CA GLU A 92 -11.31 11.38 8.10
C GLU A 92 -10.04 10.82 8.75
N TYR A 93 -10.15 10.40 10.01
CA TYR A 93 -9.05 9.84 10.77
C TYR A 93 -8.75 8.42 10.28
N GLY A 94 -7.65 8.27 9.55
CA GLY A 94 -7.27 7.02 8.90
C GLY A 94 -6.01 7.19 8.06
N ILE A 95 -5.75 6.22 7.17
CA ILE A 95 -4.56 6.19 6.31
C ILE A 95 -4.89 6.14 4.81
N ARG A 96 -6.16 6.29 4.42
CA ARG A 96 -6.58 6.08 3.02
C ARG A 96 -7.18 7.30 2.34
N THR A 97 -7.36 8.39 3.09
CA THR A 97 -8.03 9.63 2.66
C THR A 97 -7.19 10.86 2.97
N ALA A 98 -7.77 11.83 3.70
CA ALA A 98 -7.08 13.01 4.19
C ALA A 98 -7.61 13.44 5.57
N PHE A 99 -6.72 14.00 6.36
CA PHE A 99 -7.02 14.55 7.68
C PHE A 99 -6.23 15.84 7.90
N LEU A 100 -6.84 16.84 8.53
CA LEU A 100 -6.17 18.08 8.90
C LEU A 100 -6.82 18.69 10.13
N ASP A 101 -6.04 18.92 11.21
CA ASP A 101 -6.41 19.73 12.36
C ASP A 101 -5.20 20.52 12.86
N PHE A 102 -5.26 21.06 14.07
CA PHE A 102 -4.14 21.80 14.66
C PHE A 102 -2.97 20.93 15.12
N THR A 103 -3.16 19.63 15.20
CA THR A 103 -2.15 18.68 15.70
C THR A 103 -1.46 17.93 14.59
N ARG A 104 -2.17 17.67 13.48
CA ARG A 104 -1.74 16.78 12.39
C ARG A 104 -2.36 17.18 11.07
N GLY A 105 -1.58 17.03 10.01
CA GLY A 105 -2.05 16.98 8.62
C GLY A 105 -1.64 15.67 7.99
N TYR A 106 -2.52 15.10 7.21
CA TYR A 106 -2.27 13.88 6.46
C TYR A 106 -3.08 13.87 5.18
N PHE A 107 -2.50 13.41 4.08
CA PHE A 107 -3.25 13.11 2.87
C PHE A 107 -2.55 12.08 1.98
N ASN A 108 -3.34 11.24 1.33
CA ASN A 108 -2.95 10.56 0.11
C ASN A 108 -3.26 11.45 -1.08
N PRO A 109 -2.35 11.63 -2.04
CA PRO A 109 -2.63 12.42 -3.24
C PRO A 109 -3.82 11.90 -4.07
N THR A 110 -4.18 10.61 -3.97
CA THR A 110 -5.41 10.07 -4.55
C THR A 110 -6.68 10.78 -4.08
N SER A 111 -6.68 11.28 -2.84
CA SER A 111 -7.84 11.97 -2.26
C SER A 111 -7.82 13.50 -2.45
N LEU A 112 -6.69 14.04 -2.94
CA LEU A 112 -6.46 15.47 -2.96
C LEU A 112 -6.06 16.02 -4.33
N CYS A 113 -5.28 15.26 -5.13
CA CYS A 113 -4.66 15.76 -6.34
C CYS A 113 -5.47 15.37 -7.59
N ILE A 114 -6.30 16.29 -8.08
CA ILE A 114 -6.95 16.16 -9.39
C ILE A 114 -5.87 16.16 -10.49
N THR A 115 -5.98 15.28 -11.49
CA THR A 115 -5.09 15.29 -12.66
C THR A 115 -5.85 15.46 -13.97
N LEU A 116 -5.10 15.61 -15.08
CA LEU A 116 -5.64 15.69 -16.43
C LEU A 116 -5.49 14.36 -17.14
N ASP A 117 -6.54 13.95 -17.83
CA ASP A 117 -6.53 12.78 -18.73
C ASP A 117 -5.44 12.97 -19.80
N GLY A 118 -4.55 11.98 -19.93
CA GLY A 118 -3.42 12.00 -20.85
C GLY A 118 -2.16 12.72 -20.36
N PHE A 119 -2.15 13.21 -19.10
CA PHE A 119 -0.97 13.83 -18.49
C PHE A 119 -0.36 12.99 -17.36
N GLU A 120 -0.84 11.76 -17.20
CA GLU A 120 -0.40 10.87 -16.11
C GLU A 120 1.10 10.58 -16.17
N ALA A 121 1.69 10.51 -17.37
CA ALA A 121 3.13 10.33 -17.55
C ALA A 121 3.97 11.61 -17.41
N SER A 122 3.33 12.76 -17.14
CA SER A 122 4.06 14.01 -16.92
C SER A 122 4.63 14.09 -15.51
N GLU A 123 5.67 14.89 -15.33
CA GLU A 123 6.16 15.27 -14.01
C GLU A 123 5.11 16.06 -13.23
N HIS A 124 4.91 15.68 -11.96
CA HIS A 124 4.02 16.33 -11.01
C HIS A 124 4.82 16.89 -9.85
N THR A 125 4.49 18.10 -9.40
CA THR A 125 5.16 18.75 -8.27
C THR A 125 4.17 19.24 -7.23
N ILE A 126 4.50 19.07 -5.94
CA ILE A 126 3.71 19.60 -4.81
C ILE A 126 4.53 20.63 -4.04
N GLU A 127 3.97 21.80 -3.84
CA GLU A 127 4.43 22.80 -2.87
C GLU A 127 3.42 22.94 -1.74
N LEU A 128 3.91 22.83 -0.50
CA LEU A 128 3.11 22.99 0.70
C LEU A 128 3.36 24.36 1.31
N ASN A 129 2.31 25.15 1.45
CA ASN A 129 2.38 26.47 2.04
C ASN A 129 1.60 26.56 3.34
N GLN A 130 1.89 27.60 4.15
CA GLN A 130 1.22 27.87 5.41
C GLN A 130 1.32 26.73 6.43
N LEU A 131 2.46 25.99 6.39
CA LEU A 131 2.78 25.02 7.43
C LEU A 131 2.96 25.73 8.78
N PRO A 132 2.35 25.25 9.85
CA PRO A 132 2.64 25.73 11.20
C PRO A 132 4.14 25.62 11.52
N ASN A 133 4.70 26.59 12.25
CA ASN A 133 6.16 26.71 12.47
C ASN A 133 6.84 25.45 13.06
N ALA A 134 6.11 24.67 13.86
CA ALA A 134 6.63 23.45 14.50
C ALA A 134 6.44 22.20 13.63
N TRP A 135 5.82 22.32 12.47
CA TRP A 135 5.50 21.17 11.63
C TRP A 135 6.63 20.84 10.66
N SER A 136 6.87 19.57 10.52
CA SER A 136 7.72 18.99 9.46
C SER A 136 6.87 18.09 8.56
N VAL A 137 7.46 17.65 7.45
CA VAL A 137 6.80 16.85 6.41
C VAL A 137 7.53 15.54 6.25
N ALA A 138 6.79 14.44 6.17
CA ALA A 138 7.30 13.13 5.78
C ALA A 138 6.54 12.61 4.57
N THR A 139 7.27 12.13 3.58
CA THR A 139 6.77 11.51 2.35
C THR A 139 7.88 10.67 1.72
N GLY A 140 7.52 9.79 0.77
CA GLY A 140 8.47 9.05 -0.05
C GLY A 140 9.08 9.87 -1.20
N LEU A 141 8.56 11.07 -1.51
CA LEU A 141 9.04 11.90 -2.60
C LEU A 141 10.32 12.67 -2.25
N ASN A 142 11.17 12.83 -3.25
CA ASN A 142 12.33 13.71 -3.15
C ASN A 142 11.90 15.18 -3.15
N LYS A 143 12.57 16.00 -2.32
CA LYS A 143 12.35 17.44 -2.23
C LYS A 143 13.49 18.19 -2.90
N ILE A 144 13.15 19.06 -3.88
CA ILE A 144 14.10 19.97 -4.55
C ILE A 144 13.60 21.40 -4.32
N GLY A 145 14.37 22.21 -3.61
CA GLY A 145 13.93 23.52 -3.20
C GLY A 145 12.69 23.44 -2.29
N ASN A 146 11.58 24.04 -2.72
CA ASN A 146 10.32 24.01 -1.99
C ASN A 146 9.33 22.95 -2.53
N SER A 147 9.68 22.25 -3.61
CA SER A 147 8.79 21.32 -4.29
C SER A 147 9.16 19.87 -3.99
N TYR A 148 8.14 19.03 -3.73
CA TYR A 148 8.22 17.58 -3.77
C TYR A 148 7.93 17.14 -5.20
N ILE A 149 8.77 16.26 -5.77
CA ILE A 149 8.73 15.91 -7.19
C ILE A 149 8.37 14.45 -7.35
N ALA A 150 7.37 14.18 -8.17
CA ALA A 150 7.02 12.86 -8.68
C ALA A 150 7.24 12.85 -10.20
N LYS A 151 7.90 11.81 -10.72
CA LYS A 151 8.19 11.69 -12.16
C LYS A 151 6.94 11.54 -13.01
N ASP A 152 5.87 10.98 -12.42
CA ASP A 152 4.57 10.72 -13.04
C ASP A 152 3.45 10.73 -11.98
N TYR A 153 2.20 10.60 -12.44
CA TYR A 153 1.05 10.59 -11.54
C TYR A 153 0.96 9.32 -10.69
N ASP A 154 1.45 8.18 -11.20
CA ASP A 154 1.49 6.91 -10.46
C ASP A 154 2.40 7.02 -9.23
N GLU A 155 3.57 7.66 -9.37
CA GLU A 155 4.45 7.94 -8.24
C GLU A 155 3.87 8.98 -7.27
N LEU A 156 3.18 10.01 -7.79
CA LEU A 156 2.53 11.01 -6.95
C LEU A 156 1.49 10.36 -6.04
N VAL A 157 0.54 9.60 -6.60
CA VAL A 157 -0.56 8.99 -5.84
C VAL A 157 -0.10 7.86 -4.92
N ASP A 158 1.10 7.33 -5.16
CA ASP A 158 1.76 6.31 -4.33
C ASP A 158 2.71 6.92 -3.27
N SER A 159 2.56 8.20 -2.99
CA SER A 159 3.42 8.94 -2.04
C SER A 159 2.57 9.74 -1.05
N PRO A 160 2.19 9.16 0.09
CA PRO A 160 1.44 9.85 1.13
C PRO A 160 2.26 10.97 1.77
N PHE A 161 1.57 11.93 2.34
CA PHE A 161 2.15 13.05 3.08
C PHE A 161 1.66 13.02 4.54
N GLU A 162 2.58 12.99 5.48
CA GLU A 162 2.33 13.20 6.90
C GLU A 162 2.94 14.52 7.32
N LEU A 163 2.17 15.35 8.02
CA LEU A 163 2.50 16.71 8.40
C LEU A 163 2.24 16.88 9.91
N GLY A 164 3.19 17.46 10.63
CA GLY A 164 3.00 17.68 12.06
C GLY A 164 4.31 17.85 12.81
N ASN A 165 4.23 17.80 14.14
CA ASN A 165 5.40 17.69 14.99
C ASN A 165 5.89 16.23 14.99
N LEU A 166 6.69 15.88 13.98
CA LEU A 166 7.11 14.52 13.69
C LEU A 166 8.42 14.19 14.43
N GLN A 167 8.47 13.00 15.03
CA GLN A 167 9.71 12.43 15.56
C GLN A 167 10.33 11.52 14.47
N ARG A 168 11.61 11.77 14.12
CA ARG A 168 12.32 11.03 13.08
C ARG A 168 13.46 10.21 13.67
N HIS A 169 13.49 8.92 13.36
CA HIS A 169 14.61 8.02 13.62
C HIS A 169 15.12 7.47 12.28
N THR A 170 16.45 7.33 12.14
CA THR A 170 17.06 6.86 10.88
C THR A 170 18.02 5.73 11.15
N PHE A 171 17.96 4.70 10.31
CA PHE A 171 18.94 3.61 10.27
C PHE A 171 19.32 3.31 8.82
N LYS A 172 20.43 2.57 8.60
CA LYS A 172 20.92 2.25 7.26
C LYS A 172 20.98 0.74 7.07
N VAL A 173 20.43 0.27 5.96
CA VAL A 173 20.57 -1.11 5.49
C VAL A 173 21.21 -1.08 4.10
N LYS A 174 22.31 -1.81 3.90
CA LYS A 174 23.04 -1.83 2.61
C LYS A 174 23.35 -0.43 2.07
N ASN A 175 23.72 0.50 2.96
CA ASN A 175 23.97 1.93 2.66
C ASN A 175 22.76 2.76 2.22
N VAL A 176 21.56 2.22 2.21
CA VAL A 176 20.31 2.94 1.94
C VAL A 176 19.69 3.42 3.25
N GLU A 177 19.26 4.67 3.29
CA GLU A 177 18.61 5.24 4.47
C GLU A 177 17.15 4.78 4.59
N HIS A 178 16.80 4.38 5.81
CA HIS A 178 15.45 4.03 6.22
C HIS A 178 15.04 4.94 7.37
N HIS A 179 13.86 5.53 7.27
CA HIS A 179 13.35 6.47 8.26
C HIS A 179 12.11 5.90 8.94
N LEU A 180 12.11 5.86 10.26
CA LEU A 180 10.90 5.68 11.07
C LEU A 180 10.42 7.07 11.50
N ILE A 181 9.25 7.45 11.01
CA ILE A 181 8.59 8.71 11.31
C ILE A 181 7.42 8.43 12.23
N LEU A 182 7.41 9.05 13.39
CA LEU A 182 6.33 8.91 14.36
C LEU A 182 5.52 10.20 14.44
N SER A 183 4.20 10.06 14.45
CA SER A 183 3.23 11.12 14.69
C SER A 183 2.19 10.67 15.72
N GLY A 184 1.40 11.61 16.26
CA GLY A 184 0.38 11.30 17.26
C GLY A 184 0.91 11.27 18.70
N THR A 185 0.40 10.37 19.53
CA THR A 185 0.78 10.26 20.96
C THR A 185 1.98 9.35 21.12
N ILE A 186 3.15 9.92 21.34
CA ILE A 186 4.40 9.18 21.51
C ILE A 186 4.77 9.15 22.99
N LEU A 187 4.72 7.96 23.59
CA LEU A 187 5.18 7.72 24.97
C LEU A 187 6.67 7.33 24.95
N ASN A 188 7.25 7.20 26.16
CA ASN A 188 8.62 6.67 26.28
C ASN A 188 8.65 5.20 25.80
N PHE A 189 9.56 4.87 24.89
CA PHE A 189 9.68 3.55 24.29
C PHE A 189 11.15 3.18 24.03
N ASP A 190 11.41 1.91 23.77
CA ASP A 190 12.72 1.37 23.46
C ASP A 190 13.06 1.59 21.97
N VAL A 191 13.68 2.73 21.68
CA VAL A 191 14.06 3.13 20.31
C VAL A 191 15.08 2.15 19.71
N GLU A 192 16.06 1.71 20.49
CA GLU A 192 17.11 0.82 20.01
C GLU A 192 16.53 -0.52 19.58
N ARG A 193 15.57 -1.03 20.32
CA ARG A 193 14.91 -2.28 20.02
C ARG A 193 14.13 -2.22 18.71
N ILE A 194 13.24 -1.22 18.54
CA ILE A 194 12.44 -1.16 17.31
C ILE A 194 13.33 -0.94 16.08
N LEU A 195 14.32 -0.06 16.14
CA LEU A 195 15.23 0.17 15.01
C LEU A 195 16.09 -1.07 14.72
N GLY A 196 16.53 -1.80 15.74
CA GLY A 196 17.28 -3.05 15.60
C GLY A 196 16.44 -4.17 14.95
N ASP A 197 15.18 -4.31 15.33
CA ASP A 197 14.28 -5.31 14.74
C ASP A 197 13.87 -4.93 13.32
N MET A 198 13.58 -3.64 13.05
CA MET A 198 13.34 -3.14 11.69
C MET A 198 14.56 -3.34 10.79
N PHE A 199 15.78 -3.11 11.30
CA PHE A 199 17.02 -3.36 10.54
C PHE A 199 17.10 -4.82 10.09
N LYS A 200 16.88 -5.77 11.00
CA LYS A 200 16.94 -7.22 10.70
C LYS A 200 15.91 -7.62 9.63
N ILE A 201 14.67 -7.14 9.77
CA ILE A 201 13.59 -7.40 8.80
C ILE A 201 13.95 -6.83 7.43
N CYS A 202 14.33 -5.54 7.37
CA CYS A 202 14.68 -4.89 6.12
C CYS A 202 15.88 -5.56 5.44
N GLU A 203 16.92 -5.89 6.20
CA GLU A 203 18.11 -6.57 5.66
C GLU A 203 17.75 -7.95 5.11
N TYR A 204 16.94 -8.71 5.84
CA TYR A 204 16.49 -10.03 5.38
C TYR A 204 15.70 -9.95 4.07
N GLN A 205 14.70 -9.06 4.01
CA GLN A 205 13.86 -8.92 2.81
C GLN A 205 14.65 -8.38 1.61
N ILE A 206 15.54 -7.40 1.80
CA ILE A 206 16.41 -6.93 0.73
C ILE A 206 17.31 -8.07 0.21
N ASN A 207 17.86 -8.91 1.10
CA ASN A 207 18.67 -10.06 0.69
C ASN A 207 17.85 -11.10 -0.07
N LEU A 208 16.62 -11.38 0.34
CA LEU A 208 15.67 -12.29 -0.32
C LEU A 208 15.48 -11.90 -1.79
N PHE A 209 15.36 -10.62 -2.08
CA PHE A 209 15.17 -10.09 -3.43
C PHE A 209 16.48 -9.70 -4.13
N GLY A 210 17.62 -10.30 -3.76
CA GLY A 210 18.89 -10.18 -4.49
C GLY A 210 19.88 -9.17 -3.92
N GLY A 211 19.62 -8.63 -2.74
CA GLY A 211 20.58 -7.84 -1.96
C GLY A 211 20.71 -6.37 -2.34
N VAL A 212 19.88 -5.88 -3.27
CA VAL A 212 19.83 -4.47 -3.70
C VAL A 212 18.44 -3.90 -3.45
N ALA A 213 18.38 -2.83 -2.67
CA ALA A 213 17.13 -2.11 -2.43
C ALA A 213 16.68 -1.41 -3.73
N PRO A 214 15.41 -1.54 -4.14
CA PRO A 214 14.90 -0.95 -5.39
C PRO A 214 14.43 0.49 -5.22
N TYR A 215 14.98 1.22 -4.27
CA TYR A 215 14.67 2.61 -3.93
C TYR A 215 15.94 3.31 -3.38
N GLU A 216 15.94 4.64 -3.40
CA GLU A 216 17.03 5.47 -2.87
C GLU A 216 16.95 5.65 -1.35
N HIS A 217 15.74 5.72 -0.82
CA HIS A 217 15.43 5.74 0.61
C HIS A 217 14.04 5.12 0.85
N TYR A 218 13.77 4.73 2.11
CA TYR A 218 12.45 4.20 2.51
C TYR A 218 11.92 4.91 3.77
N THR A 219 10.64 5.24 3.79
CA THR A 219 10.02 5.97 4.89
C THR A 219 8.84 5.17 5.48
N PHE A 220 9.00 4.69 6.70
CA PHE A 220 7.92 4.15 7.52
C PHE A 220 7.25 5.31 8.26
N ILE A 221 5.99 5.60 7.96
CA ILE A 221 5.20 6.65 8.60
C ILE A 221 4.21 5.97 9.54
N LEU A 222 4.42 6.11 10.85
CA LEU A 222 3.59 5.49 11.87
C LEU A 222 2.86 6.55 12.69
N ASN A 223 1.54 6.60 12.54
CA ASN A 223 0.68 7.40 13.39
C ASN A 223 0.23 6.58 14.61
N LEU A 224 0.47 7.12 15.79
CA LEU A 224 0.18 6.50 17.08
C LEU A 224 -1.03 7.16 17.73
N GLY A 225 -2.15 6.45 17.80
CA GLY A 225 -3.37 6.98 18.41
C GLY A 225 -4.60 6.08 18.22
N GLY A 226 -5.52 6.15 19.17
CA GLY A 226 -6.74 5.34 19.16
C GLY A 226 -6.45 3.83 19.22
N GLU A 227 -7.45 3.06 18.80
CA GLU A 227 -7.38 1.58 18.76
C GLU A 227 -7.29 1.07 17.30
N ILE A 228 -6.97 1.96 16.34
CA ILE A 228 -6.85 1.58 14.93
C ILE A 228 -5.52 0.89 14.72
N PHE A 229 -5.56 -0.29 14.08
CA PHE A 229 -4.40 -1.06 13.70
C PHE A 229 -4.51 -1.41 12.21
N THR A 230 -3.70 -0.78 11.37
CA THR A 230 -3.77 -0.92 9.91
C THR A 230 -2.50 -0.41 9.24
N GLY A 231 -2.22 -0.95 8.03
CA GLY A 231 -1.16 -0.48 7.16
C GLY A 231 -1.67 -0.17 5.74
N LEU A 232 -0.83 0.48 4.98
CA LEU A 232 -0.99 0.70 3.55
C LEU A 232 0.39 0.85 2.92
N GLU A 233 0.66 -0.03 2.01
CA GLU A 233 1.92 -0.11 1.28
C GLU A 233 2.06 0.96 0.20
N HIS A 234 3.28 1.44 0.01
CA HIS A 234 3.68 2.36 -1.05
C HIS A 234 5.05 1.95 -1.63
N ARG A 235 5.42 2.52 -2.78
CA ARG A 235 6.62 2.14 -3.56
C ARG A 235 7.92 2.23 -2.77
N ASN A 236 8.11 3.28 -1.96
CA ASN A 236 9.29 3.54 -1.13
C ASN A 236 8.91 4.15 0.22
N SER A 237 7.67 3.91 0.65
CA SER A 237 7.18 4.26 1.97
C SER A 237 6.06 3.31 2.37
N THR A 238 5.67 3.36 3.62
CA THR A 238 4.43 2.75 4.10
C THR A 238 3.79 3.66 5.13
N LEU A 239 2.46 3.64 5.15
CA LEU A 239 1.68 4.36 6.13
C LEU A 239 1.03 3.37 7.10
N LEU A 240 1.27 3.59 8.38
CA LEU A 240 0.87 2.70 9.47
C LEU A 240 0.07 3.49 10.52
N MET A 241 -0.93 2.84 11.10
CA MET A 241 -1.57 3.28 12.34
C MET A 241 -1.55 2.17 13.36
N ALA A 242 -1.19 2.49 14.58
CA ALA A 242 -1.24 1.57 15.71
C ALA A 242 -1.62 2.32 17.00
N PRO A 243 -2.14 1.59 18.01
CA PRO A 243 -2.31 2.16 19.34
C PRO A 243 -0.97 2.67 19.89
N TYR A 244 -1.02 3.76 20.66
CA TYR A 244 0.19 4.37 21.23
C TYR A 244 1.00 3.41 22.13
N HIS A 245 0.36 2.40 22.71
CA HIS A 245 1.02 1.37 23.53
C HIS A 245 1.65 0.22 22.71
N ALA A 246 1.56 0.23 21.37
CA ALA A 246 2.17 -0.82 20.54
C ALA A 246 3.69 -0.64 20.37
N LEU A 247 4.26 0.55 20.66
CA LEU A 247 5.72 0.72 20.65
C LEU A 247 6.38 -0.10 21.76
N PRO A 248 7.60 -0.66 21.52
CA PRO A 248 8.23 -1.54 22.51
C PRO A 248 8.62 -0.80 23.79
N THR A 249 8.36 -1.42 24.93
CA THR A 249 8.80 -0.91 26.24
C THR A 249 10.07 -1.62 26.71
N HIS A 250 10.93 -0.93 27.48
CA HIS A 250 12.17 -1.52 28.01
C HIS A 250 11.93 -2.74 28.90
N ASN A 251 10.79 -2.80 29.60
CA ASN A 251 10.40 -3.92 30.47
C ASN A 251 9.57 -5.00 29.74
N LYS A 252 9.33 -4.84 28.44
CA LYS A 252 8.54 -5.76 27.61
C LYS A 252 7.12 -6.04 28.10
N SER A 253 6.50 -5.10 28.83
CA SER A 253 5.16 -5.28 29.39
C SER A 253 4.05 -5.36 28.33
N ASN A 254 4.32 -4.91 27.10
CA ASN A 254 3.40 -4.88 25.96
C ASN A 254 3.89 -5.75 24.79
N GLU A 255 4.61 -6.83 25.06
CA GLU A 255 5.27 -7.65 24.04
C GLU A 255 4.33 -8.14 22.92
N ALA A 256 3.10 -8.52 23.27
CA ALA A 256 2.13 -9.02 22.29
C ALA A 256 1.73 -7.92 21.28
N ASP A 257 1.52 -6.69 21.74
CA ASP A 257 1.15 -5.56 20.87
C ASP A 257 2.34 -5.11 20.03
N TYR A 258 3.55 -5.13 20.60
CA TYR A 258 4.77 -4.84 19.86
C TYR A 258 5.03 -5.85 18.75
N ILE A 259 4.85 -7.15 19.02
CA ILE A 259 5.04 -8.20 18.00
C ILE A 259 4.02 -8.04 16.86
N LYS A 260 2.79 -7.64 17.14
CA LYS A 260 1.82 -7.31 16.10
C LYS A 260 2.29 -6.12 15.25
N LEU A 261 2.79 -5.06 15.89
CA LEU A 261 3.29 -3.88 15.20
C LEU A 261 4.48 -4.21 14.28
N ILE A 262 5.45 -4.97 14.78
CA ILE A 262 6.63 -5.32 13.98
C ILE A 262 6.28 -6.30 12.85
N GLY A 263 5.25 -7.17 13.04
CA GLY A 263 4.67 -7.99 11.99
C GLY A 263 4.01 -7.15 10.90
N LEU A 264 3.22 -6.13 11.27
CA LEU A 264 2.65 -5.19 10.31
C LEU A 264 3.74 -4.45 9.52
N ILE A 265 4.80 -4.00 10.18
CA ILE A 265 5.95 -3.38 9.52
C ILE A 265 6.61 -4.34 8.54
N SER A 266 6.76 -5.61 8.89
CA SER A 266 7.30 -6.66 8.01
C SER A 266 6.42 -6.89 6.78
N HIS A 267 5.10 -6.94 6.95
CA HIS A 267 4.09 -7.10 5.90
C HIS A 267 4.15 -5.95 4.90
N GLU A 268 4.01 -4.71 5.38
CA GLU A 268 3.98 -3.52 4.54
C GLU A 268 5.32 -3.29 3.81
N PHE A 269 6.43 -3.65 4.43
CA PHE A 269 7.73 -3.53 3.78
C PHE A 269 7.93 -4.60 2.69
N PHE A 270 7.37 -5.82 2.86
CA PHE A 270 7.41 -6.86 1.84
C PHE A 270 6.69 -6.47 0.56
N HIS A 271 5.64 -5.68 0.67
CA HIS A 271 4.94 -5.11 -0.47
C HIS A 271 5.80 -4.22 -1.36
N THR A 272 6.94 -3.76 -0.90
CA THR A 272 7.94 -3.07 -1.75
C THR A 272 8.22 -3.86 -3.03
N TRP A 273 8.23 -5.18 -2.95
CA TRP A 273 8.43 -6.10 -4.08
C TRP A 273 7.11 -6.72 -4.52
N ASN A 274 6.42 -7.40 -3.62
CA ASN A 274 5.19 -8.14 -3.87
C ASN A 274 3.98 -7.28 -3.53
N VAL A 275 3.68 -6.42 -4.35
CA VAL A 275 2.66 -5.77 -5.16
C VAL A 275 3.11 -4.41 -5.74
N LYS A 276 4.11 -3.75 -5.18
CA LYS A 276 4.49 -2.42 -5.73
C LYS A 276 5.38 -2.52 -6.96
N ARG A 277 6.04 -3.65 -7.18
CA ARG A 277 6.87 -3.95 -8.37
C ARG A 277 6.34 -5.16 -9.12
N ILE A 278 6.35 -6.32 -8.51
CA ILE A 278 5.65 -7.50 -9.02
C ILE A 278 4.17 -7.30 -8.70
N LYS A 279 3.32 -7.11 -9.70
CA LYS A 279 1.89 -6.80 -9.52
C LYS A 279 1.02 -7.49 -10.57
N PRO A 280 -0.30 -7.63 -10.36
CA PRO A 280 -1.21 -8.11 -11.39
C PRO A 280 -1.12 -7.29 -12.66
N LYS A 281 -1.29 -7.92 -13.81
CA LYS A 281 -1.27 -7.24 -15.11
C LYS A 281 -2.33 -6.13 -15.20
N VAL A 282 -3.50 -6.33 -14.60
CA VAL A 282 -4.58 -5.34 -14.55
C VAL A 282 -4.20 -4.08 -13.75
N PHE A 283 -3.15 -4.14 -12.90
CA PHE A 283 -2.61 -3.00 -12.16
C PHE A 283 -1.44 -2.30 -12.88
N THR A 284 -1.21 -2.62 -14.16
CA THR A 284 -0.08 -2.10 -14.91
C THR A 284 -0.52 -1.48 -16.25
N PRO A 285 -0.86 -0.17 -16.29
CA PRO A 285 -0.99 0.76 -15.15
C PRO A 285 -2.30 0.57 -14.37
N TYR A 286 -2.40 1.17 -13.18
CA TYR A 286 -3.67 1.25 -12.46
C TYR A 286 -4.70 2.11 -13.21
N ASN A 287 -5.95 1.63 -13.30
CA ASN A 287 -7.06 2.49 -13.66
C ASN A 287 -7.68 3.07 -12.37
N LEU A 288 -7.35 4.32 -12.06
CA LEU A 288 -7.81 4.98 -10.82
C LEU A 288 -9.23 5.55 -10.91
N LYS A 289 -9.89 5.42 -12.07
CA LYS A 289 -11.28 5.91 -12.29
C LYS A 289 -12.35 4.86 -12.00
N GLN A 290 -11.96 3.59 -11.85
CA GLN A 290 -12.84 2.45 -11.58
C GLN A 290 -12.11 1.31 -10.90
N GLU A 291 -12.82 0.28 -10.50
CA GLU A 291 -12.26 -0.95 -9.94
C GLU A 291 -11.37 -1.69 -10.95
N ASN A 292 -10.32 -2.32 -10.44
CA ASN A 292 -9.42 -3.19 -11.21
C ASN A 292 -9.51 -4.60 -10.65
N TYR A 293 -10.25 -5.48 -11.32
CA TYR A 293 -10.52 -6.83 -10.81
C TYR A 293 -9.39 -7.80 -11.12
N THR A 294 -8.95 -8.56 -10.10
CA THR A 294 -7.99 -9.65 -10.24
C THR A 294 -8.32 -10.79 -9.30
N LYS A 295 -8.01 -12.02 -9.70
CA LYS A 295 -8.08 -13.20 -8.85
C LYS A 295 -6.82 -13.42 -8.01
N LEU A 296 -5.79 -12.59 -8.17
CA LEU A 296 -4.45 -12.83 -7.64
C LEU A 296 -4.17 -12.17 -6.28
N LEU A 297 -5.17 -11.56 -5.59
CA LEU A 297 -4.91 -10.99 -4.26
C LEU A 297 -4.46 -12.06 -3.25
N TRP A 298 -4.86 -13.32 -3.42
CA TRP A 298 -4.36 -14.42 -2.61
C TRP A 298 -2.84 -14.60 -2.73
N TRP A 299 -2.25 -14.28 -3.90
CA TRP A 299 -0.80 -14.28 -4.08
C TRP A 299 -0.19 -13.03 -3.46
N PHE A 300 -0.67 -11.85 -3.85
CA PHE A 300 -0.04 -10.60 -3.46
C PHE A 300 -0.21 -10.27 -1.97
N GLU A 301 -1.31 -10.68 -1.36
CA GLU A 301 -1.57 -10.50 0.07
C GLU A 301 -1.27 -11.77 0.86
N GLY A 302 -1.67 -12.93 0.35
CA GLY A 302 -1.48 -14.20 1.05
C GLY A 302 -0.02 -14.62 1.13
N VAL A 303 0.77 -14.52 0.04
CA VAL A 303 2.21 -14.75 0.09
C VAL A 303 2.89 -13.74 1.01
N THR A 304 2.49 -12.46 0.96
CA THR A 304 3.00 -11.44 1.88
C THR A 304 2.70 -11.80 3.33
N SER A 305 1.46 -12.26 3.63
CA SER A 305 1.08 -12.71 4.98
C SER A 305 1.77 -14.00 5.44
N TYR A 306 2.28 -14.82 4.53
CA TYR A 306 3.16 -15.93 4.88
C TYR A 306 4.57 -15.45 5.22
N TYR A 307 5.08 -14.51 4.40
CA TYR A 307 6.44 -14.02 4.58
C TYR A 307 6.58 -13.02 5.71
N ASP A 308 5.56 -12.25 6.09
CA ASP A 308 5.67 -11.29 7.19
C ASP A 308 6.08 -11.98 8.50
N ASP A 309 5.43 -13.10 8.85
CA ASP A 309 5.73 -13.94 10.00
C ASP A 309 7.04 -14.73 9.82
N LEU A 310 7.24 -15.32 8.63
CA LEU A 310 8.43 -16.13 8.33
C LEU A 310 9.71 -15.28 8.37
N VAL A 311 9.66 -14.05 7.87
CA VAL A 311 10.78 -13.10 7.92
C VAL A 311 11.12 -12.74 9.36
N MET A 312 10.13 -12.48 10.21
CA MET A 312 10.39 -12.23 11.64
C MET A 312 11.13 -13.38 12.31
N TYR A 313 10.76 -14.63 11.99
CA TYR A 313 11.44 -15.80 12.50
C TYR A 313 12.85 -15.95 11.92
N ARG A 314 13.00 -15.90 10.60
CA ARG A 314 14.28 -16.11 9.92
C ARG A 314 15.30 -15.00 10.20
N SER A 315 14.83 -13.79 10.47
CA SER A 315 15.68 -12.66 10.87
C SER A 315 16.01 -12.63 12.37
N GLY A 316 15.43 -13.53 13.16
CA GLY A 316 15.67 -13.65 14.62
C GLY A 316 14.99 -12.56 15.44
N VAL A 317 13.88 -11.97 14.96
CA VAL A 317 13.03 -11.05 15.72
C VAL A 317 12.10 -11.82 16.66
N ILE A 318 11.60 -12.98 16.21
CA ILE A 318 10.83 -13.93 17.03
C ILE A 318 11.49 -15.30 17.01
N ASP A 319 11.18 -16.12 18.00
CA ASP A 319 11.64 -17.52 18.06
C ASP A 319 10.70 -18.48 17.30
N GLN A 320 11.13 -19.74 17.18
CA GLN A 320 10.39 -20.80 16.51
C GLN A 320 9.03 -21.07 17.16
N VAL A 321 8.95 -21.03 18.48
CA VAL A 321 7.70 -21.31 19.21
C VAL A 321 6.64 -20.28 18.86
N LYS A 322 7.04 -18.99 18.81
CA LYS A 322 6.15 -17.89 18.44
C LYS A 322 5.69 -18.02 16.98
N TYR A 323 6.62 -18.33 16.06
CA TYR A 323 6.30 -18.54 14.65
C TYR A 323 5.31 -19.71 14.44
N LEU A 324 5.55 -20.84 15.08
CA LEU A 324 4.61 -21.98 15.02
C LEU A 324 3.24 -21.62 15.61
N GLY A 325 3.20 -20.77 16.64
CA GLY A 325 1.96 -20.24 17.19
C GLY A 325 1.15 -19.48 16.13
N PHE A 326 1.78 -18.63 15.32
CA PHE A 326 1.11 -17.90 14.23
C PHE A 326 0.57 -18.86 13.15
N ILE A 327 1.34 -19.89 12.77
CA ILE A 327 0.84 -20.91 11.83
C ILE A 327 -0.41 -21.60 12.38
N ILE A 328 -0.39 -22.00 13.66
CA ILE A 328 -1.55 -22.65 14.31
C ILE A 328 -2.75 -21.71 14.33
N ASP A 329 -2.55 -20.44 14.67
CA ASP A 329 -3.62 -19.43 14.66
C ASP A 329 -4.19 -19.21 13.25
N ASN A 330 -3.34 -19.18 12.22
CA ASN A 330 -3.77 -19.06 10.83
C ASN A 330 -4.59 -20.28 10.37
N ILE A 331 -4.16 -21.51 10.71
CA ILE A 331 -4.92 -22.74 10.43
C ILE A 331 -6.29 -22.67 11.11
N ASN A 332 -6.33 -22.37 12.41
CA ASN A 332 -7.57 -22.27 13.17
C ASN A 332 -8.50 -21.20 12.59
N ASN A 333 -7.98 -20.03 12.21
CA ASN A 333 -8.76 -18.93 11.65
C ASN A 333 -9.38 -19.29 10.28
N VAL A 334 -8.70 -20.07 9.44
CA VAL A 334 -9.25 -20.52 8.15
C VAL A 334 -10.42 -21.48 8.37
N TYR A 335 -10.27 -22.47 9.26
CA TYR A 335 -11.26 -23.53 9.42
C TYR A 335 -12.32 -23.25 10.50
N LYS A 336 -12.24 -22.09 11.16
CA LYS A 336 -13.21 -21.68 12.21
C LYS A 336 -14.61 -21.45 11.66
N PHE A 337 -14.72 -20.97 10.42
CA PHE A 337 -15.98 -20.55 9.82
C PHE A 337 -16.29 -21.33 8.54
N ASN A 338 -17.57 -21.42 8.18
CA ASN A 338 -18.00 -22.16 7.00
C ASN A 338 -17.64 -21.50 5.67
N ALA A 339 -17.22 -20.25 5.65
CA ALA A 339 -16.88 -19.51 4.45
C ALA A 339 -15.87 -20.27 3.54
N VAL A 340 -14.96 -21.04 4.14
CA VAL A 340 -13.97 -21.84 3.40
C VAL A 340 -14.59 -22.89 2.48
N ASN A 341 -15.79 -23.36 2.78
CA ASN A 341 -16.56 -24.33 1.99
C ASN A 341 -17.46 -23.67 0.95
N ILE A 342 -17.65 -22.34 1.03
CA ILE A 342 -18.58 -21.57 0.18
C ILE A 342 -17.84 -20.81 -0.91
N GLN A 343 -16.65 -20.26 -0.60
CA GLN A 343 -15.94 -19.37 -1.51
C GLN A 343 -14.48 -19.82 -1.70
N SER A 344 -14.03 -19.87 -2.95
CA SER A 344 -12.60 -20.03 -3.27
C SER A 344 -11.83 -18.73 -3.00
N ILE A 345 -10.50 -18.80 -2.77
CA ILE A 345 -9.70 -17.60 -2.53
C ILE A 345 -9.50 -16.76 -3.80
N ALA A 346 -9.53 -17.36 -4.98
CA ALA A 346 -9.55 -16.63 -6.25
C ALA A 346 -10.84 -15.82 -6.40
N ASN A 347 -12.00 -16.40 -6.05
CA ASN A 347 -13.27 -15.66 -6.05
C ASN A 347 -13.30 -14.60 -4.95
N SER A 348 -12.72 -14.87 -3.76
CA SER A 348 -12.57 -13.86 -2.71
C SER A 348 -11.72 -12.69 -3.16
N SER A 349 -10.61 -12.95 -3.85
CA SER A 349 -9.75 -11.93 -4.45
C SER A 349 -10.53 -11.08 -5.47
N LEU A 350 -11.21 -11.71 -6.42
CA LEU A 350 -12.00 -11.03 -7.46
C LEU A 350 -13.12 -10.18 -6.88
N SER A 351 -13.81 -10.68 -5.84
CA SER A 351 -14.93 -10.01 -5.20
C SER A 351 -14.54 -9.12 -4.02
N ALA A 352 -13.25 -8.88 -3.80
CA ALA A 352 -12.73 -8.08 -2.69
C ALA A 352 -13.44 -6.71 -2.56
N TRP A 353 -13.64 -6.03 -3.67
CA TRP A 353 -14.27 -4.71 -3.76
C TRP A 353 -15.65 -4.59 -3.13
N VAL A 354 -16.44 -5.67 -3.16
CA VAL A 354 -17.83 -5.66 -2.72
C VAL A 354 -18.11 -6.57 -1.54
N LYS A 355 -17.17 -7.49 -1.22
CA LYS A 355 -17.32 -8.43 -0.10
C LYS A 355 -16.27 -8.20 0.99
N TYR A 356 -14.99 -8.45 0.72
CA TYR A 356 -13.95 -8.43 1.74
C TYR A 356 -13.74 -7.04 2.37
N TYR A 357 -13.83 -5.98 1.57
CA TYR A 357 -13.74 -4.59 2.05
C TYR A 357 -15.06 -4.00 2.53
N ARG A 358 -16.17 -4.74 2.39
CA ARG A 358 -17.53 -4.33 2.82
C ARG A 358 -18.21 -5.42 3.61
N GLN A 359 -17.57 -5.84 4.70
CA GLN A 359 -18.04 -6.93 5.55
C GLN A 359 -19.31 -6.56 6.29
N ASP A 360 -20.14 -7.57 6.52
CA ASP A 360 -21.38 -7.55 7.30
C ASP A 360 -21.40 -8.73 8.29
N GLU A 361 -22.52 -8.88 9.01
CA GLU A 361 -22.71 -9.94 10.01
C GLU A 361 -22.69 -11.36 9.40
N ASN A 362 -22.95 -11.51 8.09
CA ASN A 362 -22.90 -12.79 7.39
C ASN A 362 -21.53 -13.12 6.79
N SER A 363 -20.62 -12.18 6.76
CA SER A 363 -19.30 -12.36 6.14
C SER A 363 -18.53 -13.58 6.70
N PRO A 364 -18.56 -13.92 8.00
CA PRO A 364 -17.92 -15.13 8.52
C PRO A 364 -18.41 -16.44 7.89
N ASN A 365 -19.64 -16.45 7.36
CA ASN A 365 -20.25 -17.62 6.72
C ASN A 365 -20.03 -17.66 5.20
N SER A 366 -19.63 -16.56 4.55
CA SER A 366 -19.68 -16.43 3.09
C SER A 366 -18.41 -15.83 2.46
N VAL A 367 -17.51 -15.24 3.25
CA VAL A 367 -16.30 -14.57 2.75
C VAL A 367 -15.06 -15.20 3.37
N VAL A 368 -14.26 -15.88 2.55
CA VAL A 368 -12.97 -16.42 2.97
C VAL A 368 -11.87 -15.34 2.89
N SER A 369 -10.98 -15.30 3.88
CA SER A 369 -9.84 -14.39 3.81
C SER A 369 -8.79 -14.89 2.83
N TYR A 370 -8.56 -14.15 1.75
CA TYR A 370 -7.46 -14.42 0.83
C TYR A 370 -6.10 -14.08 1.44
N TYR A 371 -6.03 -13.30 2.52
CA TYR A 371 -4.82 -13.13 3.34
C TYR A 371 -4.49 -14.41 4.09
N VAL A 372 -5.39 -14.87 4.98
CA VAL A 372 -5.11 -15.98 5.91
C VAL A 372 -5.10 -17.32 5.18
N LYS A 373 -6.12 -17.65 4.35
CA LYS A 373 -6.07 -18.88 3.55
C LYS A 373 -4.98 -18.82 2.48
N GLY A 374 -4.71 -17.63 1.91
CA GLY A 374 -3.61 -17.43 0.98
C GLY A 374 -2.25 -17.68 1.62
N SER A 375 -2.03 -17.29 2.89
CA SER A 375 -0.79 -17.60 3.61
C SER A 375 -0.59 -19.09 3.82
N LEU A 376 -1.65 -19.85 4.10
CA LEU A 376 -1.58 -21.33 4.17
C LEU A 376 -1.26 -21.94 2.80
N VAL A 377 -1.84 -21.43 1.71
CA VAL A 377 -1.50 -21.88 0.35
C VAL A 377 -0.02 -21.60 0.06
N ALA A 378 0.48 -20.42 0.39
CA ALA A 378 1.88 -20.05 0.21
C ALA A 378 2.82 -20.97 1.02
N MET A 379 2.49 -21.28 2.27
CA MET A 379 3.21 -22.27 3.09
C MET A 379 3.25 -23.64 2.40
N CYS A 380 2.12 -24.10 1.89
CA CYS A 380 2.04 -25.39 1.20
C CYS A 380 2.87 -25.39 -0.09
N LEU A 381 2.85 -24.30 -0.86
CA LEU A 381 3.70 -24.15 -2.03
C LEU A 381 5.18 -24.23 -1.67
N ASP A 382 5.62 -23.52 -0.63
CA ASP A 382 7.02 -23.56 -0.15
C ASP A 382 7.43 -24.97 0.24
N LEU A 383 6.59 -25.69 1.00
CA LEU A 383 6.84 -27.07 1.40
C LEU A 383 6.91 -28.02 0.19
N LEU A 384 5.95 -27.95 -0.73
CA LEU A 384 5.92 -28.81 -1.92
C LEU A 384 7.12 -28.58 -2.84
N ILE A 385 7.54 -27.34 -3.03
CA ILE A 385 8.74 -27.00 -3.82
C ILE A 385 9.97 -27.61 -3.14
N ARG A 386 10.14 -27.46 -1.83
CA ARG A 386 11.26 -28.03 -1.07
C ARG A 386 11.30 -29.55 -1.06
N GLN A 387 10.15 -30.21 -1.06
CA GLN A 387 10.06 -31.67 -1.13
C GLN A 387 10.46 -32.22 -2.50
N GLN A 388 10.17 -31.50 -3.59
CA GLN A 388 10.34 -31.97 -4.96
C GLN A 388 11.58 -31.40 -5.65
N SER A 389 12.28 -30.43 -5.03
CA SER A 389 13.45 -29.78 -5.63
C SER A 389 14.41 -29.28 -4.55
N GLN A 390 15.53 -28.70 -4.99
CA GLN A 390 16.47 -27.98 -4.10
C GLN A 390 16.07 -26.51 -3.89
N TYR A 391 14.99 -26.07 -4.50
CA TYR A 391 14.49 -24.68 -4.46
C TYR A 391 13.40 -24.50 -3.39
N SER A 392 12.96 -23.26 -3.26
CA SER A 392 11.93 -22.82 -2.32
C SER A 392 11.05 -21.74 -2.95
N LEU A 393 10.05 -21.25 -2.23
CA LEU A 393 9.27 -20.11 -2.66
C LEU A 393 10.10 -18.81 -2.71
N ASP A 394 11.21 -18.73 -1.95
CA ASP A 394 12.19 -17.63 -2.05
C ASP A 394 12.73 -17.48 -3.49
N ASP A 395 13.06 -18.62 -4.13
CA ASP A 395 13.59 -18.65 -5.50
C ASP A 395 12.55 -18.20 -6.54
N VAL A 396 11.29 -18.53 -6.32
CA VAL A 396 10.17 -18.08 -7.16
C VAL A 396 10.03 -16.56 -7.09
N LEU A 397 10.02 -15.99 -5.88
CA LEU A 397 9.91 -14.54 -5.67
C LEU A 397 11.09 -13.79 -6.27
N LEU A 398 12.30 -14.31 -6.09
CA LEU A 398 13.50 -13.73 -6.70
C LEU A 398 13.46 -13.81 -8.23
N HIS A 399 12.97 -14.93 -8.79
CA HIS A 399 12.76 -15.10 -10.23
C HIS A 399 11.78 -14.06 -10.77
N MET A 400 10.63 -13.89 -10.11
CA MET A 400 9.61 -12.89 -10.48
C MET A 400 10.19 -11.48 -10.44
N PHE A 401 10.95 -11.14 -9.41
CA PHE A 401 11.55 -9.81 -9.31
C PHE A 401 12.61 -9.55 -10.39
N LYS A 402 13.46 -10.53 -10.70
CA LYS A 402 14.43 -10.42 -11.81
C LYS A 402 13.73 -10.26 -13.17
N ALA A 403 12.63 -10.98 -13.39
CA ALA A 403 11.82 -10.83 -14.61
C ALA A 403 11.23 -9.41 -14.70
N TRP A 404 10.69 -8.89 -13.59
CA TRP A 404 10.18 -7.52 -13.52
C TRP A 404 11.29 -6.47 -13.80
N GLN A 405 12.51 -6.65 -13.28
CA GLN A 405 13.64 -5.74 -13.53
C GLN A 405 14.01 -5.66 -15.02
N GLN A 406 13.86 -6.78 -15.75
CA GLN A 406 14.13 -6.84 -17.19
C GLN A 406 12.99 -6.25 -18.01
N ASN A 407 11.75 -6.53 -17.60
CA ASN A 407 10.55 -6.08 -18.29
C ASN A 407 9.42 -5.86 -17.26
N PRO A 408 9.11 -4.61 -16.87
CA PRO A 408 8.15 -4.29 -15.82
C PRO A 408 6.69 -4.46 -16.26
N VAL A 409 6.34 -5.63 -16.76
CA VAL A 409 4.97 -6.04 -17.04
C VAL A 409 4.36 -6.73 -15.82
N GLY A 410 3.02 -6.66 -15.70
CA GLY A 410 2.30 -7.35 -14.63
C GLY A 410 2.14 -8.84 -14.91
N ILE A 411 1.79 -9.59 -13.85
CA ILE A 411 1.51 -11.02 -13.87
C ILE A 411 0.07 -11.27 -14.35
N GLY A 412 -0.10 -12.15 -15.32
CA GLY A 412 -1.43 -12.60 -15.78
C GLY A 412 -2.12 -13.53 -14.79
N GLU A 413 -3.44 -13.63 -14.87
CA GLU A 413 -4.29 -14.35 -13.91
C GLU A 413 -3.93 -15.85 -13.78
N ASP A 414 -3.43 -16.47 -14.84
CA ASP A 414 -3.14 -17.91 -14.90
C ASP A 414 -1.63 -18.22 -14.99
N GLU A 415 -0.76 -17.23 -14.77
CA GLU A 415 0.69 -17.38 -14.99
C GLU A 415 1.46 -17.95 -13.79
N ILE A 416 0.90 -17.93 -12.57
CA ILE A 416 1.58 -18.38 -11.35
C ILE A 416 2.13 -19.82 -11.46
N PRO A 417 1.36 -20.82 -11.94
CA PRO A 417 1.88 -22.19 -12.07
C PRO A 417 3.10 -22.28 -12.99
N GLN A 418 3.05 -21.59 -14.14
CA GLN A 418 4.14 -21.57 -15.11
C GLN A 418 5.39 -20.88 -14.54
N ILE A 419 5.22 -19.80 -13.80
CA ILE A 419 6.33 -19.07 -13.16
C ILE A 419 7.02 -19.96 -12.12
N ILE A 420 6.26 -20.69 -11.31
CA ILE A 420 6.82 -21.65 -10.34
C ILE A 420 7.61 -22.74 -11.06
N GLN A 421 7.05 -23.32 -12.13
CA GLN A 421 7.72 -24.36 -12.91
C GLN A 421 9.01 -23.84 -13.56
N GLN A 422 9.02 -22.62 -14.09
CA GLN A 422 10.21 -21.99 -14.68
C GLN A 422 11.30 -21.73 -13.62
N ALA A 423 10.91 -21.31 -12.42
CA ALA A 423 11.85 -20.97 -11.34
C ALA A 423 12.44 -22.22 -10.66
N THR A 424 11.68 -23.32 -10.55
CA THR A 424 12.00 -24.45 -9.66
C THR A 424 12.05 -25.80 -10.38
N GLY A 425 11.48 -25.91 -11.60
CA GLY A 425 11.27 -27.16 -12.31
C GLY A 425 10.09 -27.99 -11.79
N VAL A 426 9.36 -27.53 -10.75
CA VAL A 426 8.26 -28.24 -10.12
C VAL A 426 6.93 -27.82 -10.73
N ASP A 427 6.11 -28.77 -11.17
CA ASP A 427 4.75 -28.51 -11.64
C ASP A 427 3.75 -28.62 -10.49
N LEU A 428 3.17 -27.49 -10.10
CA LEU A 428 2.14 -27.39 -9.05
C LEU A 428 0.79 -26.93 -9.61
N THR A 429 0.55 -27.07 -10.91
CA THR A 429 -0.66 -26.58 -11.59
C THR A 429 -1.93 -27.13 -10.95
N GLU A 430 -2.00 -28.45 -10.72
CA GLU A 430 -3.18 -29.07 -10.12
C GLU A 430 -3.37 -28.62 -8.67
N PHE A 431 -2.31 -28.57 -7.87
CA PHE A 431 -2.39 -28.11 -6.50
C PHE A 431 -2.91 -26.66 -6.42
N ILE A 432 -2.35 -25.75 -7.23
CA ILE A 432 -2.76 -24.35 -7.27
C ILE A 432 -4.23 -24.24 -7.66
N TYR A 433 -4.66 -24.94 -8.71
CA TYR A 433 -6.06 -24.93 -9.12
C TYR A 433 -7.00 -25.39 -8.00
N LEU A 434 -6.73 -26.53 -7.36
CA LEU A 434 -7.56 -27.05 -6.27
C LEU A 434 -7.58 -26.11 -5.06
N ALA A 435 -6.43 -25.55 -4.68
CA ALA A 435 -6.30 -24.71 -3.48
C ALA A 435 -6.88 -23.29 -3.68
N THR A 436 -6.87 -22.78 -4.92
CA THR A 436 -7.23 -21.37 -5.17
C THR A 436 -8.54 -21.17 -5.91
N GLU A 437 -8.85 -22.01 -6.92
CA GLU A 437 -10.05 -21.87 -7.75
C GLU A 437 -11.24 -22.67 -7.24
N THR A 438 -11.00 -23.61 -6.32
CA THR A 438 -12.05 -24.44 -5.72
C THR A 438 -12.16 -24.22 -4.22
N THR A 439 -13.18 -24.84 -3.61
CA THR A 439 -13.33 -24.91 -2.14
C THR A 439 -12.77 -26.18 -1.54
N SER A 440 -11.94 -26.91 -2.29
CA SER A 440 -11.33 -28.15 -1.80
C SER A 440 -10.48 -27.89 -0.57
N GLU A 441 -10.54 -28.81 0.38
CA GLU A 441 -9.70 -28.77 1.57
C GLU A 441 -8.25 -29.07 1.21
N ILE A 442 -7.32 -28.33 1.81
CA ILE A 442 -5.89 -28.58 1.69
C ILE A 442 -5.52 -29.68 2.70
N ASP A 443 -5.01 -30.81 2.25
CA ASP A 443 -4.53 -31.90 3.12
C ASP A 443 -3.22 -31.52 3.82
N LEU A 444 -3.35 -30.63 4.84
CA LEU A 444 -2.22 -30.17 5.64
C LEU A 444 -1.53 -31.32 6.37
N GLN A 445 -2.28 -32.35 6.80
CA GLN A 445 -1.71 -33.49 7.52
C GLN A 445 -0.70 -34.24 6.64
N LYS A 446 -1.07 -34.49 5.39
CA LYS A 446 -0.17 -35.15 4.44
C LYS A 446 1.09 -34.31 4.15
N LEU A 447 0.98 -32.98 4.10
CA LEU A 447 2.11 -32.10 3.82
C LEU A 447 3.06 -31.90 5.02
N LEU A 448 2.54 -31.95 6.25
CA LEU A 448 3.33 -31.68 7.46
C LEU A 448 3.99 -32.93 8.06
N ILE A 449 3.55 -34.16 7.69
CA ILE A 449 4.09 -35.43 8.21
C ILE A 449 5.24 -35.96 7.32
N GLN A 450 5.37 -35.48 6.09
CA GLN A 450 6.45 -35.84 5.17
C GLN A 450 7.69 -34.99 5.38
#